data_3026f6e6a0ec8a6b85d7c2a95d484470
#
_entry.id   3026f6e6a0ec8a6b85d7c2a95d484470
#
_cell.length_a   1.000
_cell.length_b   1.000
_cell.length_c   1.000
_cell.angle_alpha   90.00
_cell.angle_beta   90.00
_cell.angle_gamma   90.00
#
_symmetry.space_group_name_H-M   'P 1'
#
loop_
_entity.id
_entity.type
_entity.pdbx_description
1 polymer ?
#
loop_
_entity_poly.entity_id
_entity_poly.type
_entity_poly.pdbx_seq_one_letter_code
_entity_poly.pdbx_strand_id
1 'polypeptide(L)'
;MKKWISLYDLCPVESGTCNDGTVRITAMAYLKNCPDNTQQMEKQLLRTSEYILLRGKHGGGYGGLLRDVNVCATSRITGQAIADLYTSLPKVYRQNAVFMMNAVTMNKLQCALGVYAHDWITSRRDRSLLLMNKPVMLCNAMPFIRKGSVPILFGDFSKVSIKDCGRDELQRESCNGSSDRLLCTMTGYMNCVLEDSQAIWGLKII
;
A
#
# COMPACT_ATOMS: atom_id res chain seq x y z
N MET A 1 -17.48 -24.11 -11.56
CA MET A 1 -17.99 -22.74 -11.77
C MET A 1 -17.36 -21.83 -10.72
N LYS A 2 -16.32 -21.04 -11.07
CA LYS A 2 -15.68 -20.09 -10.12
C LYS A 2 -16.66 -18.93 -9.93
N LYS A 3 -17.36 -18.86 -8.79
CA LYS A 3 -18.18 -17.73 -8.43
C LYS A 3 -17.27 -16.57 -8.02
N TRP A 4 -17.30 -15.50 -8.78
CA TRP A 4 -16.68 -14.23 -8.45
C TRP A 4 -17.32 -13.68 -7.20
N ILE A 5 -16.53 -13.39 -6.16
CA ILE A 5 -16.97 -12.62 -5.01
C ILE A 5 -17.02 -11.17 -5.48
N SER A 6 -18.20 -10.56 -5.41
CA SER A 6 -18.36 -9.15 -5.71
C SER A 6 -17.53 -8.31 -4.74
N LEU A 7 -16.73 -7.38 -5.27
CA LEU A 7 -15.94 -6.42 -4.49
C LEU A 7 -16.81 -5.51 -3.57
N TYR A 8 -18.12 -5.57 -3.72
CA TYR A 8 -19.09 -4.78 -2.95
C TYR A 8 -19.52 -5.42 -1.62
N ASP A 9 -19.13 -6.67 -1.36
CA ASP A 9 -19.41 -7.37 -0.10
C ASP A 9 -18.34 -7.14 0.98
N LEU A 10 -17.40 -6.22 0.75
CA LEU A 10 -16.35 -5.86 1.69
C LEU A 10 -16.84 -4.77 2.63
N CYS A 11 -17.18 -5.14 3.86
CA CYS A 11 -17.47 -4.16 4.91
C CYS A 11 -16.23 -3.33 5.26
N PRO A 12 -16.41 -2.06 5.61
CA PRO A 12 -15.33 -1.19 6.02
C PRO A 12 -14.63 -1.76 7.25
N VAL A 13 -13.32 -1.64 7.22
CA VAL A 13 -12.41 -2.06 8.26
C VAL A 13 -12.52 -1.13 9.45
N GLU A 14 -12.74 -1.67 10.63
CA GLU A 14 -12.50 -0.96 11.87
C GLU A 14 -11.02 -1.04 12.22
N SER A 15 -10.36 0.09 12.34
CA SER A 15 -9.01 0.17 12.87
C SER A 15 -9.04 0.98 14.16
N GLY A 16 -8.32 0.53 15.17
CA GLY A 16 -8.09 1.23 16.42
C GLY A 16 -6.59 1.28 16.70
N THR A 17 -6.13 2.30 17.45
CA THR A 17 -4.78 2.30 18.01
C THR A 17 -4.85 1.74 19.41
N CYS A 18 -3.96 0.82 19.75
CA CYS A 18 -3.73 0.40 21.13
C CYS A 18 -2.81 1.42 21.83
N ASN A 19 -2.79 1.41 23.16
CA ASN A 19 -1.99 2.35 23.95
C ASN A 19 -0.47 2.24 23.72
N ASP A 20 -0.01 1.14 23.13
CA ASP A 20 1.40 0.86 22.79
C ASP A 20 1.80 1.31 21.37
N GLY A 21 0.92 2.01 20.65
CA GLY A 21 1.15 2.43 19.26
C GLY A 21 0.85 1.34 18.22
N THR A 22 0.42 0.14 18.66
CA THR A 22 0.01 -0.93 17.74
C THR A 22 -1.33 -0.59 17.07
N VAL A 23 -1.44 -0.85 15.80
CA VAL A 23 -2.67 -0.65 15.03
C VAL A 23 -3.45 -1.96 15.00
N ARG A 24 -4.68 -1.91 15.49
CA ARG A 24 -5.65 -3.00 15.34
C ARG A 24 -6.35 -2.86 14.00
N ILE A 25 -6.24 -3.87 13.15
CA ILE A 25 -6.81 -3.92 11.81
C ILE A 25 -7.82 -5.06 11.77
N THR A 26 -9.07 -4.75 11.51
CA THR A 26 -10.15 -5.75 11.43
C THR A 26 -10.63 -5.85 10.00
N ALA A 27 -10.54 -7.02 9.40
CA ALA A 27 -11.12 -7.35 8.12
C ALA A 27 -12.46 -8.06 8.33
N MET A 28 -13.50 -7.58 7.66
CA MET A 28 -14.84 -8.18 7.68
C MET A 28 -15.25 -8.53 6.26
N ALA A 29 -15.87 -9.68 6.07
CA ALA A 29 -16.46 -10.07 4.79
C ALA A 29 -17.70 -10.92 4.98
N TYR A 30 -18.71 -10.70 4.13
CA TYR A 30 -19.85 -11.60 3.99
C TYR A 30 -19.46 -12.72 3.02
N LEU A 31 -19.35 -13.93 3.52
CA LEU A 31 -18.98 -15.09 2.73
C LEU A 31 -20.13 -16.09 2.69
N LYS A 32 -20.29 -16.76 1.55
CA LYS A 32 -21.15 -17.94 1.49
C LYS A 32 -20.56 -19.04 2.34
N ASN A 33 -21.45 -19.89 2.88
CA ASN A 33 -21.06 -21.01 3.74
C ASN A 33 -20.13 -21.96 2.96
N CYS A 34 -18.82 -21.73 3.07
CA CYS A 34 -17.77 -22.51 2.44
C CYS A 34 -16.75 -22.89 3.53
N PRO A 35 -16.34 -24.16 3.62
CA PRO A 35 -15.46 -24.64 4.69
C PRO A 35 -14.08 -23.96 4.71
N ASP A 36 -13.64 -23.34 3.60
CA ASP A 36 -12.27 -22.82 3.44
C ASP A 36 -12.20 -21.29 3.37
N ASN A 37 -12.92 -20.60 4.29
CA ASN A 37 -12.96 -19.15 4.32
C ASN A 37 -11.70 -18.51 4.93
N THR A 38 -10.87 -19.25 5.65
CA THR A 38 -9.71 -18.75 6.40
C THR A 38 -8.68 -18.11 5.47
N GLN A 39 -8.29 -18.76 4.39
CA GLN A 39 -7.31 -18.20 3.44
C GLN A 39 -7.80 -16.93 2.74
N GLN A 40 -9.11 -16.83 2.48
CA GLN A 40 -9.68 -15.62 1.88
C GLN A 40 -9.65 -14.46 2.86
N MET A 41 -9.97 -14.71 4.14
CA MET A 41 -9.91 -13.70 5.20
C MET A 41 -8.48 -13.25 5.47
N GLU A 42 -7.50 -14.17 5.49
CA GLU A 42 -6.09 -13.80 5.62
C GLU A 42 -5.61 -12.91 4.48
N LYS A 43 -5.94 -13.23 3.23
CA LYS A 43 -5.63 -12.38 2.08
C LYS A 43 -6.28 -11.01 2.18
N GLN A 44 -7.51 -10.96 2.69
CA GLN A 44 -8.22 -9.70 2.90
C GLN A 44 -7.57 -8.89 4.02
N LEU A 45 -7.23 -9.51 5.13
CA LEU A 45 -6.53 -8.86 6.24
C LEU A 45 -5.19 -8.28 5.77
N LEU A 46 -4.39 -9.04 5.02
CA LEU A 46 -3.12 -8.56 4.47
C LEU A 46 -3.30 -7.34 3.55
N ARG A 47 -4.24 -7.37 2.61
CA ARG A 47 -4.53 -6.22 1.72
C ARG A 47 -4.96 -4.98 2.50
N THR A 48 -5.78 -5.20 3.53
CA THR A 48 -6.23 -4.13 4.41
C THR A 48 -5.09 -3.56 5.23
N SER A 49 -4.21 -4.43 5.73
CA SER A 49 -3.01 -4.05 6.47
C SER A 49 -2.08 -3.20 5.60
N GLU A 50 -1.79 -3.62 4.38
CA GLU A 50 -1.00 -2.82 3.43
C GLU A 50 -1.58 -1.42 3.23
N TYR A 51 -2.91 -1.33 3.07
CA TYR A 51 -3.59 -0.06 2.87
C TYR A 51 -3.46 0.85 4.09
N ILE A 52 -3.70 0.32 5.29
CA ILE A 52 -3.68 1.10 6.54
C ILE A 52 -2.25 1.47 6.92
N LEU A 53 -1.29 0.54 6.80
CA LEU A 53 0.11 0.81 7.11
C LEU A 53 0.69 1.88 6.20
N LEU A 54 0.30 1.93 4.92
CA LEU A 54 0.74 2.97 4.00
C LEU A 54 0.01 4.30 4.19
N ARG A 55 -1.32 4.29 4.21
CA ARG A 55 -2.14 5.52 4.13
C ARG A 55 -2.60 6.04 5.48
N GLY A 56 -2.57 5.22 6.51
CA GLY A 56 -3.20 5.54 7.78
C GLY A 56 -4.73 5.41 7.74
N LYS A 57 -5.37 5.81 8.83
CA LYS A 57 -6.83 5.81 8.99
C LYS A 57 -7.41 7.21 8.78
N HIS A 58 -8.50 7.31 8.03
CA HIS A 58 -9.34 8.50 8.04
C HIS A 58 -9.97 8.70 9.41
N GLY A 59 -9.74 9.86 10.04
CA GLY A 59 -10.40 10.22 11.30
C GLY A 59 -9.58 10.03 12.58
N GLY A 60 -8.29 9.74 12.51
CA GLY A 60 -7.40 9.87 13.68
C GLY A 60 -6.59 8.64 14.07
N GLY A 61 -5.56 8.87 14.84
CA GLY A 61 -4.71 7.90 15.53
C GLY A 61 -3.47 7.47 14.76
N TYR A 62 -3.59 6.78 13.64
CA TYR A 62 -2.45 6.28 12.88
C TYR A 62 -2.33 6.99 11.52
N GLY A 63 -1.19 7.65 11.28
CA GLY A 63 -0.94 8.46 10.07
C GLY A 63 -0.53 7.68 8.83
N GLY A 64 -0.05 6.46 9.00
CA GLY A 64 0.54 5.65 7.94
C GLY A 64 1.89 6.18 7.43
N LEU A 65 2.64 5.32 6.75
CA LEU A 65 3.97 5.64 6.23
C LEU A 65 4.00 6.90 5.35
N LEU A 66 2.95 7.12 4.55
CA LEU A 66 2.88 8.27 3.64
C LEU A 66 2.83 9.64 4.35
N ARG A 67 2.49 9.66 5.64
CA ARG A 67 2.51 10.87 6.45
C ARG A 67 3.91 11.21 6.97
N ASP A 68 4.71 10.18 7.24
CA ASP A 68 5.99 10.31 7.95
C ASP A 68 7.19 10.48 7.00
N VAL A 69 6.98 10.31 5.69
CA VAL A 69 8.03 10.47 4.67
C VAL A 69 8.23 11.94 4.30
N ASN A 70 9.46 12.31 3.97
CA ASN A 70 9.77 13.59 3.34
C ASN A 70 9.16 13.67 1.94
N VAL A 71 8.78 14.87 1.47
CA VAL A 71 8.10 15.03 0.20
C VAL A 71 8.73 16.08 -0.71
N CYS A 72 8.81 15.74 -2.01
CA CYS A 72 9.03 16.69 -3.10
C CYS A 72 7.67 17.07 -3.68
N ALA A 73 7.36 18.36 -3.75
CA ALA A 73 6.08 18.85 -4.27
C ALA A 73 6.16 19.09 -5.78
N THR A 74 5.13 18.68 -6.51
CA THR A 74 4.99 18.93 -7.94
C THR A 74 3.53 19.10 -8.33
N SER A 75 3.26 19.90 -9.36
CA SER A 75 1.91 20.02 -9.94
C SER A 75 1.55 18.89 -10.90
N ARG A 76 2.57 18.24 -11.49
CA ARG A 76 2.39 17.16 -12.49
C ARG A 76 3.49 16.12 -12.38
N ILE A 77 3.17 14.89 -12.76
CA ILE A 77 4.19 13.85 -12.93
C ILE A 77 4.90 14.06 -14.26
N THR A 78 6.19 14.37 -14.18
CA THR A 78 7.09 14.59 -15.34
C THR A 78 8.40 13.87 -15.09
N GLY A 79 9.23 13.68 -16.12
CA GLY A 79 10.59 13.17 -15.96
C GLY A 79 11.41 14.01 -14.99
N GLN A 80 11.31 15.35 -15.06
CA GLN A 80 12.01 16.25 -14.13
C GLN A 80 11.58 16.01 -12.68
N ALA A 81 10.28 15.86 -12.40
CA ALA A 81 9.80 15.57 -11.04
C ALA A 81 10.34 14.23 -10.50
N ILE A 82 10.51 13.23 -11.35
CA ILE A 82 11.14 11.96 -10.96
C ILE A 82 12.64 12.12 -10.73
N ALA A 83 13.34 12.92 -11.54
CA ALA A 83 14.75 13.24 -11.33
C ALA A 83 14.97 14.00 -10.02
N ASP A 84 14.11 14.97 -9.71
CA ASP A 84 14.14 15.73 -8.46
C ASP A 84 13.91 14.83 -7.26
N LEU A 85 12.92 13.92 -7.33
CA LEU A 85 12.69 12.89 -6.31
C LEU A 85 13.93 11.98 -6.12
N TYR A 86 14.54 11.54 -7.21
CA TYR A 86 15.75 10.71 -7.18
C TYR A 86 16.92 11.44 -6.50
N THR A 87 17.11 12.72 -6.82
CA THR A 87 18.23 13.52 -6.29
C THR A 87 18.01 13.91 -4.83
N SER A 88 16.77 14.04 -4.38
CA SER A 88 16.42 14.36 -2.99
C SER A 88 16.78 13.26 -2.00
N LEU A 89 16.83 12.00 -2.47
CA LEU A 89 17.25 10.88 -1.62
C LEU A 89 18.77 10.96 -1.37
N PRO A 90 19.25 10.93 -0.12
CA PRO A 90 20.67 10.89 0.19
C PRO A 90 21.37 9.70 -0.47
N LYS A 91 22.62 9.90 -0.91
CA LYS A 91 23.39 8.90 -1.68
C LYS A 91 23.51 7.55 -0.96
N VAL A 92 23.58 7.56 0.37
CA VAL A 92 23.73 6.37 1.21
C VAL A 92 22.55 5.39 1.03
N TYR A 93 21.33 5.90 0.83
CA TYR A 93 20.13 5.07 0.65
C TYR A 93 19.87 4.69 -0.82
N ARG A 94 20.52 5.38 -1.79
CA ARG A 94 20.27 5.13 -3.22
C ARG A 94 20.68 3.74 -3.67
N GLN A 95 21.60 3.08 -2.98
CA GLN A 95 22.07 1.75 -3.39
C GLN A 95 20.93 0.74 -3.37
N ASN A 96 20.16 0.71 -2.28
CA ASN A 96 19.04 -0.22 -2.05
C ASN A 96 17.67 0.39 -2.37
N ALA A 97 17.65 1.59 -2.94
CA ALA A 97 16.40 2.31 -3.17
C ALA A 97 15.54 1.65 -4.24
N VAL A 98 14.23 1.66 -3.98
CA VAL A 98 13.16 1.12 -4.83
C VAL A 98 12.11 2.20 -5.04
N PHE A 99 11.57 2.29 -6.25
CA PHE A 99 10.35 3.07 -6.50
C PHE A 99 9.14 2.25 -6.11
N MET A 100 8.18 2.86 -5.39
CA MET A 100 6.90 2.24 -5.07
C MET A 100 5.77 3.11 -5.59
N MET A 101 4.87 2.53 -6.38
CA MET A 101 3.68 3.22 -6.92
C MET A 101 2.61 2.19 -7.32
N ASN A 102 1.39 2.64 -7.62
CA ASN A 102 0.40 1.75 -8.22
C ASN A 102 0.57 1.64 -9.75
N ALA A 103 -0.01 0.60 -10.34
CA ALA A 103 0.11 0.33 -11.78
C ALA A 103 -0.48 1.47 -12.64
N VAL A 104 -1.55 2.14 -12.19
CA VAL A 104 -2.15 3.28 -12.92
C VAL A 104 -1.20 4.47 -12.93
N THR A 105 -0.51 4.74 -11.81
CA THR A 105 0.51 5.79 -11.73
C THR A 105 1.67 5.48 -12.66
N MET A 106 2.12 4.21 -12.69
CA MET A 106 3.18 3.77 -13.61
C MET A 106 2.81 4.00 -15.08
N ASN A 107 1.59 3.61 -15.49
CA ASN A 107 1.11 3.84 -16.84
C ASN A 107 1.03 5.34 -17.18
N LYS A 108 0.55 6.18 -16.25
CA LYS A 108 0.51 7.64 -16.46
C LYS A 108 1.91 8.24 -16.56
N LEU A 109 2.89 7.73 -15.81
CA LEU A 109 4.28 8.14 -15.94
C LEU A 109 4.86 7.76 -17.30
N GLN A 110 4.59 6.55 -17.80
CA GLN A 110 4.99 6.14 -19.16
C GLN A 110 4.43 7.08 -20.23
N CYS A 111 3.14 7.40 -20.13
CA CYS A 111 2.51 8.36 -21.04
C CYS A 111 3.13 9.77 -20.93
N ALA A 112 3.46 10.23 -19.74
CA ALA A 112 4.07 11.54 -19.50
C ALA A 112 5.51 11.63 -20.05
N LEU A 113 6.26 10.53 -20.05
CA LEU A 113 7.61 10.44 -20.63
C LEU A 113 7.56 10.33 -22.17
N GLY A 114 6.45 9.86 -22.74
CA GLY A 114 6.25 9.77 -24.17
C GLY A 114 7.31 8.93 -24.88
N VAL A 115 7.94 9.50 -25.91
CA VAL A 115 8.97 8.82 -26.71
C VAL A 115 10.24 8.50 -25.93
N TYR A 116 10.50 9.19 -24.82
CA TYR A 116 11.65 8.94 -23.96
C TYR A 116 11.40 7.87 -22.89
N ALA A 117 10.20 7.28 -22.85
CA ALA A 117 9.86 6.30 -21.82
C ALA A 117 10.83 5.10 -21.79
N HIS A 118 11.34 4.65 -22.94
CA HIS A 118 12.27 3.53 -23.04
C HIS A 118 13.66 3.81 -22.45
N ASP A 119 14.07 5.08 -22.38
CA ASP A 119 15.35 5.49 -21.77
C ASP A 119 15.25 5.49 -20.23
N TRP A 120 14.06 5.76 -19.74
CA TRP A 120 13.81 5.87 -18.29
C TRP A 120 13.31 4.58 -17.67
N ILE A 121 12.53 3.80 -18.43
CA ILE A 121 11.86 2.61 -17.97
C ILE A 121 12.34 1.43 -18.80
N THR A 122 13.01 0.51 -18.14
CA THR A 122 13.50 -0.72 -18.76
C THR A 122 12.87 -1.94 -18.08
N SER A 123 12.77 -3.05 -18.79
CA SER A 123 12.30 -4.30 -18.23
C SER A 123 13.42 -5.35 -18.25
N ARG A 124 13.59 -6.06 -17.16
CA ARG A 124 14.51 -7.18 -17.06
C ARG A 124 13.92 -8.44 -17.69
N ARG A 125 14.76 -9.46 -17.86
CA ARG A 125 14.34 -10.79 -18.39
C ARG A 125 13.30 -11.48 -17.52
N ASP A 126 13.30 -11.22 -16.21
CA ASP A 126 12.31 -11.69 -15.22
C ASP A 126 11.02 -10.89 -15.18
N ARG A 127 10.82 -9.96 -16.14
CA ARG A 127 9.71 -9.01 -16.25
C ARG A 127 9.63 -7.97 -15.13
N SER A 128 10.65 -7.84 -14.29
CA SER A 128 10.72 -6.75 -13.33
C SER A 128 10.97 -5.42 -14.05
N LEU A 129 10.27 -4.36 -13.60
CA LEU A 129 10.42 -3.02 -14.15
C LEU A 129 11.51 -2.26 -13.41
N LEU A 130 12.28 -1.49 -14.17
CA LEU A 130 13.25 -0.54 -13.64
C LEU A 130 12.87 0.87 -14.11
N LEU A 131 12.98 1.84 -13.20
CA LEU A 131 12.89 3.27 -13.47
C LEU A 131 14.21 3.91 -13.06
N MET A 132 14.88 4.60 -13.98
CA MET A 132 16.23 5.15 -13.75
C MET A 132 17.20 4.10 -13.17
N ASN A 133 17.17 2.90 -13.70
CA ASN A 133 17.98 1.75 -13.25
C ASN A 133 17.69 1.27 -11.81
N LYS A 134 16.57 1.71 -11.20
CA LYS A 134 16.14 1.26 -9.87
C LYS A 134 14.87 0.41 -9.97
N PRO A 135 14.71 -0.63 -9.15
CA PRO A 135 13.53 -1.47 -9.19
C PRO A 135 12.25 -0.69 -8.96
N VAL A 136 11.17 -1.11 -9.61
CA VAL A 136 9.82 -0.58 -9.37
C VAL A 136 8.97 -1.65 -8.72
N MET A 137 8.44 -1.35 -7.53
CA MET A 137 7.47 -2.16 -6.81
C MET A 137 6.08 -1.62 -7.09
N LEU A 138 5.24 -2.43 -7.73
CA LEU A 138 3.84 -2.10 -7.95
C LEU A 138 3.01 -2.50 -6.73
N CYS A 139 2.46 -1.50 -6.03
CA CYS A 139 1.63 -1.70 -4.84
C CYS A 139 0.26 -1.07 -5.04
N ASN A 140 -0.80 -1.90 -4.96
CA ASN A 140 -2.18 -1.45 -5.15
C ASN A 140 -2.68 -0.54 -4.03
N ALA A 141 -2.06 -0.60 -2.85
CA ALA A 141 -2.39 0.28 -1.73
C ALA A 141 -1.87 1.71 -1.91
N MET A 142 -0.94 1.96 -2.85
CA MET A 142 -0.47 3.31 -3.15
C MET A 142 -1.59 4.20 -3.71
N PRO A 143 -1.64 5.50 -3.31
CA PRO A 143 -2.67 6.42 -3.76
C PRO A 143 -2.60 6.67 -5.26
N PHE A 144 -3.77 6.99 -5.83
CA PHE A 144 -3.84 7.51 -7.20
C PHE A 144 -3.34 8.97 -7.24
N ILE A 145 -2.98 9.42 -8.45
CA ILE A 145 -2.59 10.80 -8.71
C ILE A 145 -3.80 11.71 -8.48
N ARG A 146 -3.78 12.46 -7.37
CA ARG A 146 -4.77 13.47 -7.00
C ARG A 146 -4.08 14.58 -6.25
N LYS A 147 -4.65 15.78 -6.28
CA LYS A 147 -4.18 16.91 -5.46
C LYS A 147 -4.09 16.49 -3.97
N GLY A 148 -2.97 16.80 -3.33
CA GLY A 148 -2.66 16.44 -1.95
C GLY A 148 -2.16 15.01 -1.73
N SER A 149 -2.17 14.12 -2.75
CA SER A 149 -1.70 12.74 -2.61
C SER A 149 -0.20 12.60 -2.85
N VAL A 150 0.36 11.49 -2.34
CA VAL A 150 1.75 11.05 -2.58
C VAL A 150 1.72 9.74 -3.37
N PRO A 151 1.56 9.77 -4.71
CA PRO A 151 1.39 8.58 -5.53
C PRO A 151 2.67 7.78 -5.80
N ILE A 152 3.84 8.35 -5.54
CA ILE A 152 5.14 7.71 -5.77
C ILE A 152 6.00 7.89 -4.52
N LEU A 153 6.60 6.78 -4.06
CA LEU A 153 7.68 6.77 -3.07
C LEU A 153 8.97 6.31 -3.74
N PHE A 154 10.10 6.82 -3.27
CA PHE A 154 11.43 6.39 -3.64
C PHE A 154 12.32 6.35 -2.41
N GLY A 155 12.94 5.19 -2.11
CA GLY A 155 13.81 5.07 -0.96
C GLY A 155 14.20 3.66 -0.62
N ASP A 156 14.92 3.54 0.48
CA ASP A 156 15.36 2.27 1.05
C ASP A 156 14.34 1.75 2.07
N PHE A 157 13.48 0.85 1.63
CA PHE A 157 12.43 0.26 2.46
C PHE A 157 12.95 -0.74 3.51
N SER A 158 14.25 -1.08 3.51
CA SER A 158 14.84 -1.85 4.61
C SER A 158 14.84 -1.07 5.94
N LYS A 159 14.62 0.25 5.88
CA LYS A 159 14.46 1.14 7.04
C LYS A 159 13.02 1.28 7.54
N VAL A 160 12.10 0.49 6.97
CA VAL A 160 10.73 0.36 7.46
C VAL A 160 10.61 -0.92 8.27
N SER A 161 10.37 -0.78 9.55
CA SER A 161 10.14 -1.89 10.46
C SER A 161 8.65 -2.16 10.58
N ILE A 162 8.21 -3.36 10.21
CA ILE A 162 6.83 -3.82 10.41
C ILE A 162 6.84 -4.92 11.46
N LYS A 163 6.18 -4.67 12.59
CA LYS A 163 6.01 -5.65 13.65
C LYS A 163 4.60 -6.24 13.55
N ASP A 164 4.52 -7.53 13.26
CA ASP A 164 3.28 -8.32 13.36
C ASP A 164 3.16 -8.77 14.83
N CYS A 165 2.15 -8.25 15.52
CA CYS A 165 1.91 -8.52 16.94
C CYS A 165 0.90 -9.67 17.15
N GLY A 166 0.50 -10.34 16.07
CA GLY A 166 -0.41 -11.46 16.10
C GLY A 166 -1.77 -11.20 15.47
N ARG A 167 -2.58 -12.24 15.44
CA ARG A 167 -3.93 -12.21 14.86
C ARG A 167 -4.89 -12.94 15.77
N ASP A 168 -6.13 -12.46 15.83
CA ASP A 168 -7.22 -13.19 16.47
C ASP A 168 -7.71 -14.31 15.56
N GLU A 169 -8.33 -15.32 16.18
CA GLU A 169 -8.99 -16.38 15.44
C GLU A 169 -10.15 -15.83 14.57
N LEU A 170 -10.43 -16.54 13.48
CA LEU A 170 -11.52 -16.20 12.59
C LEU A 170 -12.87 -16.37 13.31
N GLN A 171 -13.56 -15.28 13.56
CA GLN A 171 -14.92 -15.28 14.09
C GLN A 171 -15.92 -15.41 12.95
N ARG A 172 -16.96 -16.22 13.15
CA ARG A 172 -18.04 -16.47 12.19
C ARG A 172 -19.37 -16.25 12.86
N GLU A 173 -20.17 -15.36 12.32
CA GLU A 173 -21.51 -15.05 12.80
C GLU A 173 -22.54 -15.28 11.69
N SER A 174 -23.66 -15.93 12.03
CA SER A 174 -24.76 -16.09 11.09
C SER A 174 -25.45 -14.77 10.86
N CYS A 175 -25.67 -14.39 9.61
CA CYS A 175 -26.44 -13.20 9.29
C CYS A 175 -27.94 -13.50 9.50
N ASN A 176 -28.59 -12.72 10.35
CA ASN A 176 -30.04 -12.81 10.59
C ASN A 176 -30.81 -12.68 9.29
N GLY A 177 -31.57 -13.74 8.92
CA GLY A 177 -32.47 -13.77 7.76
C GLY A 177 -31.91 -14.38 6.47
N SER A 178 -30.67 -14.87 6.46
CA SER A 178 -30.07 -15.54 5.29
C SER A 178 -29.22 -16.74 5.73
N SER A 179 -29.75 -17.93 5.55
CA SER A 179 -29.07 -19.19 5.92
C SER A 179 -27.79 -19.49 5.10
N ASP A 180 -27.50 -18.71 4.07
CA ASP A 180 -26.42 -18.95 3.11
C ASP A 180 -25.24 -17.95 3.23
N ARG A 181 -25.28 -17.00 4.19
CA ARG A 181 -24.23 -15.99 4.40
C ARG A 181 -23.73 -15.98 5.83
N LEU A 182 -22.42 -15.97 5.97
CA LEU A 182 -21.74 -15.79 7.25
C LEU A 182 -20.98 -14.47 7.21
N LEU A 183 -21.09 -13.68 8.28
CA LEU A 183 -20.16 -12.59 8.55
C LEU A 183 -18.90 -13.19 9.14
N CYS A 184 -17.80 -13.04 8.41
CA CYS A 184 -16.49 -13.46 8.87
C CYS A 184 -15.68 -12.25 9.29
N THR A 185 -15.11 -12.30 10.48
CA THR A 185 -14.28 -11.23 11.05
C THR A 185 -12.93 -11.78 11.46
N MET A 186 -11.85 -11.12 11.04
CA MET A 186 -10.49 -11.44 11.45
C MET A 186 -9.77 -10.14 11.84
N THR A 187 -9.13 -10.15 13.00
CA THR A 187 -8.40 -8.98 13.51
C THR A 187 -6.91 -9.29 13.55
N GLY A 188 -6.09 -8.37 13.08
CA GLY A 188 -4.64 -8.40 13.18
C GLY A 188 -4.11 -7.17 13.92
N TYR A 189 -2.98 -7.32 14.58
CA TYR A 189 -2.30 -6.27 15.33
C TYR A 189 -0.94 -6.03 14.72
N MET A 190 -0.69 -4.82 14.22
CA MET A 190 0.55 -4.49 13.53
C MET A 190 1.06 -3.11 13.95
N ASN A 191 2.37 -2.93 13.84
CA ASN A 191 3.00 -1.62 13.96
C ASN A 191 3.94 -1.42 12.78
N CYS A 192 4.00 -0.19 12.26
CA CYS A 192 4.90 0.20 11.18
C CYS A 192 5.64 1.47 11.60
N VAL A 193 6.96 1.41 11.63
CA VAL A 193 7.82 2.51 12.03
C VAL A 193 8.84 2.77 10.93
N LEU A 194 8.99 4.02 10.53
CA LEU A 194 10.11 4.48 9.70
C LEU A 194 11.28 4.81 10.64
N GLU A 195 12.31 3.97 10.61
CA GLU A 195 13.49 4.11 11.49
C GLU A 195 14.30 5.38 11.18
N ASP A 196 14.32 5.78 9.91
CA ASP A 196 15.02 6.98 9.46
C ASP A 196 14.17 7.72 8.41
N SER A 197 13.74 8.92 8.76
CA SER A 197 12.91 9.78 7.89
C SER A 197 13.62 10.19 6.59
N GLN A 198 14.94 10.14 6.52
CA GLN A 198 15.71 10.45 5.32
C GLN A 198 15.79 9.29 4.33
N ALA A 199 15.42 8.07 4.75
CA ALA A 199 15.55 6.87 3.94
C ALA A 199 14.51 6.77 2.82
N ILE A 200 13.36 7.46 2.95
CA ILE A 200 12.26 7.42 1.97
C ILE A 200 11.75 8.83 1.69
N TRP A 201 11.57 9.12 0.41
CA TRP A 201 11.00 10.36 -0.10
C TRP A 201 9.78 10.09 -0.94
N GLY A 202 8.79 10.98 -0.88
CA GLY A 202 7.55 10.90 -1.63
C GLY A 202 7.39 12.04 -2.64
N LEU A 203 6.75 11.76 -3.78
CA LEU A 203 6.34 12.78 -4.73
C LEU A 203 4.90 13.20 -4.40
N LYS A 204 4.73 14.43 -3.90
CA LYS A 204 3.42 14.98 -3.53
C LYS A 204 2.85 15.85 -4.64
N ILE A 205 1.60 15.62 -5.00
CA ILE A 205 0.88 16.43 -5.99
C ILE A 205 0.21 17.63 -5.29
N ILE A 206 0.49 18.85 -5.76
CA ILE A 206 -0.03 20.12 -5.21
C ILE A 206 -1.03 20.81 -6.15
#